data_8213b469c9100522abe80d4a47e44ea8
#
_entry.id   8213b469c9100522abe80d4a47e44ea8
#
_cell.length_a   1.000
_cell.length_b   1.000
_cell.length_c   1.000
_cell.angle_alpha   90.00
_cell.angle_beta   90.00
_cell.angle_gamma   90.00
#
_symmetry.space_group_name_H-M   'P 1'
#
loop_
_entity.id
_entity.type
_entity.pdbx_description
1 polymer ?
#
loop_
_entity_poly.entity_id
_entity_poly.type
_entity_poly.pdbx_seq_one_letter_code
_entity_poly.pdbx_strand_id
1 'polypeptide(L)' 'MNKIFIKDNDDRTYIIQDIKSFYSHIFKYHASGTSVHEENGYFFTVDEKFRKKIKELYFKNI' A
#
# COMPACT_ATOMS: atom_id res chain seq x y z
N MET A 1 -15.25 12.43 -4.42
CA MET A 1 -14.39 11.62 -3.56
C MET A 1 -13.40 10.83 -4.39
N ASN A 2 -12.13 10.94 -4.09
CA ASN A 2 -11.08 10.30 -4.88
C ASN A 2 -10.86 8.86 -4.44
N LYS A 3 -10.75 7.97 -5.42
CA LYS A 3 -10.39 6.59 -5.16
C LYS A 3 -8.90 6.42 -5.39
N ILE A 4 -8.27 5.64 -4.54
CA ILE A 4 -6.84 5.36 -4.62
C ILE A 4 -6.65 3.93 -5.10
N PHE A 5 -5.88 3.77 -6.16
CA PHE A 5 -5.62 2.46 -6.76
C PHE A 5 -4.15 2.11 -6.67
N ILE A 6 -3.86 0.84 -6.44
CA ILE A 6 -2.51 0.32 -6.61
C ILE A 6 -2.61 -1.03 -7.30
N LYS A 7 -1.49 -1.50 -7.85
CA LYS A 7 -1.44 -2.82 -8.47
C LYS A 7 -0.80 -3.80 -7.50
N ASP A 8 -1.34 -4.99 -7.45
CA ASP A 8 -0.73 -6.05 -6.64
C ASP A 8 0.34 -6.80 -7.45
N ASN A 9 0.91 -7.86 -6.88
CA ASN A 9 1.97 -8.61 -7.53
C ASN A 9 1.52 -9.31 -8.82
N ASP A 10 0.24 -9.53 -8.96
CA ASP A 10 -0.35 -10.14 -10.15
C ASP A 10 -0.92 -9.10 -11.12
N ASP A 11 -0.54 -7.85 -10.93
CA ASP A 11 -0.99 -6.72 -11.75
C ASP A 11 -2.49 -6.49 -11.70
N ARG A 12 -3.14 -6.94 -10.64
CA ARG A 12 -4.56 -6.69 -10.42
C ARG A 12 -4.73 -5.34 -9.71
N THR A 13 -5.77 -4.62 -10.08
CA THR A 13 -6.05 -3.33 -9.47
C THR A 13 -6.70 -3.52 -8.10
N TYR A 14 -6.10 -2.93 -7.08
CA TYR A 14 -6.65 -2.93 -5.74
C TYR A 14 -7.05 -1.52 -5.35
N ILE A 15 -8.30 -1.35 -4.90
CA ILE A 15 -8.80 -0.05 -4.47
C ILE A 15 -8.60 0.06 -2.97
N ILE A 16 -7.82 1.06 -2.56
CA ILE A 16 -7.57 1.32 -1.15
C ILE A 16 -8.71 2.18 -0.63
N GLN A 17 -9.53 1.63 0.25
CA GLN A 17 -10.67 2.36 0.79
C GLN A 17 -10.28 3.32 1.89
N ASP A 18 -9.25 2.98 2.66
CA ASP A 18 -8.77 3.81 3.76
C ASP A 18 -7.26 3.88 3.70
N ILE A 19 -6.76 4.92 3.04
CA ILE A 19 -5.31 5.09 2.87
C ILE A 19 -4.59 5.28 4.20
N LYS A 20 -5.24 5.89 5.17
CA LYS A 20 -4.63 6.12 6.47
C LYS A 20 -4.36 4.80 7.19
N SER A 21 -5.33 3.89 7.19
CA SER A 21 -5.16 2.57 7.79
C SER A 21 -4.14 1.75 7.03
N PHE A 22 -4.18 1.80 5.71
CA PHE A 22 -3.24 1.07 4.87
C PHE A 22 -1.81 1.56 5.11
N TYR A 23 -1.62 2.87 5.11
CA TYR A 23 -0.34 3.50 5.39
C TYR A 23 0.19 3.10 6.78
N SER A 24 -0.67 3.18 7.80
CA SER A 24 -0.29 2.83 9.16
C SER A 24 0.15 1.37 9.26
N HIS A 25 -0.58 0.47 8.61
CA HIS A 25 -0.23 -0.95 8.63
C HIS A 25 1.12 -1.20 7.97
N ILE A 26 1.33 -0.62 6.79
CA ILE A 26 2.58 -0.80 6.04
C ILE A 26 3.78 -0.30 6.86
N PHE A 27 3.65 0.87 7.47
CA PHE A 27 4.77 1.44 8.22
C PHE A 27 4.92 0.89 9.62
N LYS A 28 3.93 0.15 10.12
CA LYS A 28 4.04 -0.53 11.41
C LYS A 28 4.64 -1.93 11.28
N TYR A 29 4.22 -2.69 10.27
CA TYR A 29 4.59 -4.09 10.14
C TYR A 29 5.56 -4.38 9.00
N HIS A 30 5.73 -3.44 8.08
CA HIS A 30 6.59 -3.60 6.90
C HIS A 30 7.50 -2.40 6.73
N ALA A 31 8.03 -1.88 7.84
CA ALA A 31 8.76 -0.61 7.86
C ALA A 31 10.16 -0.69 7.26
N SER A 32 10.74 -1.87 7.15
CA SER A 32 12.10 -2.01 6.64
C SER A 32 12.24 -3.32 5.86
N GLY A 33 13.26 -3.36 5.01
CA GLY A 33 13.54 -4.54 4.21
C GLY A 33 12.49 -4.81 3.16
N THR A 34 12.43 -6.04 2.70
CA THR A 34 11.45 -6.48 1.71
C THR A 34 10.58 -7.58 2.31
N SER A 35 9.29 -7.42 2.22
CA SER A 35 8.34 -8.41 2.73
C SER A 35 7.11 -8.44 1.85
N VAL A 36 6.22 -9.39 2.10
CA VAL A 36 4.97 -9.49 1.35
C VAL A 36 3.81 -9.19 2.28
N HIS A 37 2.95 -8.28 1.87
CA HIS A 37 1.75 -7.94 2.58
C HIS A 37 0.55 -8.52 1.84
N GLU A 38 -0.31 -9.22 2.55
CA GLU A 38 -1.55 -9.74 1.98
C GLU A 38 -2.72 -8.88 2.47
N GLU A 39 -3.59 -8.51 1.54
CA GLU A 39 -4.76 -7.70 1.85
C GLU A 39 -5.94 -8.19 1.00
N ASN A 40 -6.93 -8.78 1.64
CA ASN A 40 -8.14 -9.26 0.96
C ASN A 40 -7.86 -10.15 -0.25
N GLY A 41 -6.85 -11.02 -0.14
CA GLY A 41 -6.47 -11.91 -1.24
C GLY A 41 -5.54 -11.30 -2.27
N TYR A 42 -5.11 -10.06 -2.06
CA TYR A 42 -4.13 -9.39 -2.92
C TYR A 42 -2.78 -9.41 -2.22
N PHE A 43 -1.73 -9.61 -3.00
CA PHE A 43 -0.38 -9.71 -2.45
C PHE A 43 0.49 -8.58 -2.98
N PHE A 44 1.17 -7.89 -2.07
CA PHE A 44 2.02 -6.75 -2.40
C PHE A 44 3.42 -7.00 -1.89
N THR A 45 4.42 -6.82 -2.76
CA THR A 45 5.80 -6.84 -2.31
C THR A 45 6.10 -5.47 -1.74
N VAL A 46 6.36 -5.41 -0.44
CA VAL A 46 6.64 -4.15 0.25
C VAL A 46 8.14 -3.98 0.34
N ASP A 47 8.66 -3.10 -0.47
CA ASP A 47 10.05 -2.71 -0.48
C ASP A 47 10.13 -1.19 -0.32
N GLU A 48 11.31 -0.63 -0.50
CA GLU A 48 11.50 0.80 -0.34
C GLU A 48 10.67 1.61 -1.34
N LYS A 49 10.60 1.16 -2.58
CA LYS A 49 9.80 1.83 -3.61
C LYS A 49 8.32 1.80 -3.28
N PHE A 50 7.84 0.66 -2.81
CA PHE A 50 6.44 0.53 -2.45
C PHE A 50 6.09 1.45 -1.28
N ARG A 51 6.93 1.47 -0.26
CA ARG A 51 6.72 2.34 0.91
C ARG A 51 6.69 3.82 0.50
N LYS A 52 7.58 4.21 -0.40
CA LYS A 52 7.61 5.58 -0.90
C LYS A 52 6.33 5.92 -1.64
N LYS A 53 5.84 5.00 -2.47
CA LYS A 53 4.60 5.20 -3.21
C LYS A 53 3.40 5.36 -2.27
N ILE A 54 3.30 4.51 -1.25
CA ILE A 54 2.20 4.57 -0.30
C ILE A 54 2.27 5.87 0.51
N LYS A 55 3.46 6.28 0.90
CA LYS A 55 3.66 7.53 1.61
C LYS A 55 3.18 8.73 0.78
N GLU A 56 3.52 8.74 -0.51
CA GLU A 56 3.08 9.81 -1.40
C GLU A 56 1.57 9.83 -1.55
N LEU A 57 0.96 8.66 -1.71
CA LEU A 57 -0.49 8.56 -1.81
C LEU A 57 -1.17 9.04 -0.54
N TYR A 58 -0.62 8.69 0.60
CA TYR A 58 -1.16 9.12 1.89
C TYR A 58 -1.14 10.66 2.00
N PHE A 59 0.00 11.27 1.72
CA PHE A 59 0.13 12.72 1.86
C PHE A 59 -0.65 13.50 0.80
N LYS A 60 -0.94 12.90 -0.35
CA LYS A 60 -1.78 13.53 -1.36
C LYS A 60 -3.26 13.53 -1.00
N ASN A 61 -3.67 12.61 -0.14
CA ASN A 61 -5.09 12.35 0.09
C ASN A 61 -5.53 12.61 1.54
N ILE A 62 -4.75 13.35 2.28
CA ILE A 62 -5.13 13.76 3.64
C ILE A 62 -5.52 15.22 3.68
#